data_c739686898ae3e0857b3a6c993d3d708
#
_entry.id   c739686898ae3e0857b3a6c993d3d708
#
_cell.length_a   1.000
_cell.length_b   1.000
_cell.length_c   1.000
_cell.angle_alpha   90.00
_cell.angle_beta   90.00
_cell.angle_gamma   90.00
#
_symmetry.space_group_name_H-M   'P 1'
#
loop_
_entity.id
_entity.type
_entity.pdbx_description
1 polymer ?
#
loop_
_entity_poly.entity_id
_entity_poly.type
_entity_poly.pdbx_seq_one_letter_code
_entity_poly.pdbx_strand_id
1 'polypeptide(L)'
;MYGRIERPISSLSLIGGFVFDTFTLTRVDIPWDNIWVACHLAVVTVCVIWINLLKDARDEHGVRPEADPHRLYFWLVNLIQFAFGGLLSVFLVFYFRSGTIWTSWPFLLMLALAFIANESLKRRYARLSFQIALLFLALYAFAIYMMPMLLHQINSRVFLTSGIASVAAIGVVLLILAVFSRRNFHGRSGWATLASIAGILVIVNGLYFLNLIPPLPLSLKEADIYHSLTVKGPGNYTAAGERQITDGFASMGFIRRFFSLRQTVHIKPGDSLIFYSAVFCPTRLSTKIVHEWQHYDQSSGEWTTRAVVPLSVVGGRGEGYRTFSHLSSINAGLWRVDVETPGGLAIGRFNFRVVEQASEPTLQTETIH
;
A
#
# COMPACT_ATOMS: atom_id res chain seq x y z
N MET A 1 37.55 5.20 -12.76
CA MET A 1 36.56 5.21 -13.87
C MET A 1 35.36 4.31 -13.60
N TYR A 2 35.52 3.18 -12.92
CA TYR A 2 34.42 2.24 -12.57
C TYR A 2 33.27 2.87 -11.74
N GLY A 3 33.54 3.67 -10.73
CA GLY A 3 32.50 4.23 -9.86
C GLY A 3 31.59 5.32 -10.49
N ARG A 4 31.88 5.80 -11.70
CA ARG A 4 31.01 6.73 -12.43
C ARG A 4 29.91 6.04 -13.23
N ILE A 5 30.11 4.77 -13.58
CA ILE A 5 29.17 3.97 -14.42
C ILE A 5 28.27 3.08 -13.53
N GLU A 6 28.75 2.65 -12.36
CA GLU A 6 27.99 1.80 -11.44
C GLU A 6 26.71 2.46 -10.89
N ARG A 7 26.77 3.74 -10.54
CA ARG A 7 25.63 4.47 -9.97
C ARG A 7 24.42 4.57 -10.91
N PRO A 8 24.58 4.99 -12.19
CA PRO A 8 23.43 5.06 -13.10
C PRO A 8 22.87 3.67 -13.45
N ILE A 9 23.69 2.64 -13.54
CA ILE A 9 23.24 1.26 -13.82
C ILE A 9 22.40 0.72 -12.64
N SER A 10 22.86 0.92 -11.41
CA SER A 10 22.14 0.48 -10.21
C SER A 10 20.78 1.18 -10.08
N SER A 11 20.74 2.49 -10.30
CA SER A 11 19.48 3.27 -10.25
C SER A 11 18.52 2.89 -11.39
N LEU A 12 19.01 2.62 -12.60
CA LEU A 12 18.20 2.14 -13.71
C LEU A 12 17.64 0.73 -13.45
N SER A 13 18.44 -0.16 -12.87
CA SER A 13 17.99 -1.50 -12.46
C SER A 13 16.91 -1.43 -11.39
N LEU A 14 17.03 -0.53 -10.41
CA LEU A 14 16.05 -0.30 -9.37
C LEU A 14 14.73 0.20 -9.96
N ILE A 15 14.76 1.21 -10.84
CA ILE A 15 13.58 1.74 -11.52
C ILE A 15 12.96 0.67 -12.41
N GLY A 16 13.77 -0.05 -13.18
CA GLY A 16 13.30 -1.14 -14.03
C GLY A 16 12.61 -2.26 -13.25
N GLY A 17 13.18 -2.65 -12.10
CA GLY A 17 12.57 -3.62 -11.18
C GLY A 17 11.23 -3.12 -10.64
N PHE A 18 11.16 -1.87 -10.18
CA PHE A 18 9.91 -1.27 -9.69
C PHE A 18 8.82 -1.20 -10.78
N VAL A 19 9.20 -0.83 -12.00
CA VAL A 19 8.28 -0.80 -13.14
C VAL A 19 7.79 -2.23 -13.45
N PHE A 20 8.69 -3.21 -13.47
CA PHE A 20 8.33 -4.62 -13.67
C PHE A 20 7.38 -5.12 -12.59
N ASP A 21 7.66 -4.86 -11.30
CA ASP A 21 6.79 -5.22 -10.18
C ASP A 21 5.42 -4.56 -10.30
N THR A 22 5.37 -3.31 -10.78
CA THR A 22 4.08 -2.61 -11.00
C THR A 22 3.19 -3.31 -12.01
N PHE A 23 3.74 -3.97 -13.02
CA PHE A 23 2.95 -4.71 -14.02
C PHE A 23 2.66 -6.15 -13.62
N THR A 24 3.55 -6.80 -12.89
CA THR A 24 3.43 -8.23 -12.54
C THR A 24 2.66 -8.47 -11.26
N LEU A 25 2.84 -7.63 -10.23
CA LEU A 25 2.20 -7.78 -8.93
C LEU A 25 0.80 -7.15 -8.94
N THR A 26 -0.19 -7.91 -9.37
CA THR A 26 -1.57 -7.41 -9.54
C THR A 26 -2.45 -7.62 -8.32
N ARG A 27 -2.15 -8.63 -7.49
CA ARG A 27 -2.97 -9.05 -6.34
C ARG A 27 -2.10 -9.45 -5.16
N VAL A 28 -2.52 -9.08 -3.94
CA VAL A 28 -1.80 -9.42 -2.69
C VAL A 28 -2.07 -10.85 -2.18
N ASP A 29 -3.11 -11.51 -2.69
CA ASP A 29 -3.50 -12.86 -2.23
C ASP A 29 -2.92 -14.00 -3.07
N ILE A 30 -2.04 -13.71 -4.01
CA ILE A 30 -1.35 -14.73 -4.79
C ILE A 30 -0.32 -15.44 -3.90
N PRO A 31 -0.44 -16.76 -3.65
CA PRO A 31 0.43 -17.47 -2.72
C PRO A 31 1.90 -17.39 -3.11
N TRP A 32 2.21 -17.46 -4.40
CA TRP A 32 3.59 -17.39 -4.89
C TRP A 32 4.27 -16.05 -4.64
N ASP A 33 3.54 -14.94 -4.77
CA ASP A 33 4.07 -13.60 -4.50
C ASP A 33 4.37 -13.45 -3.00
N ASN A 34 3.50 -14.00 -2.14
CA ASN A 34 3.69 -13.98 -0.70
C ASN A 34 4.86 -14.87 -0.24
N ILE A 35 5.03 -16.05 -0.86
CA ILE A 35 6.20 -16.92 -0.62
C ILE A 35 7.47 -16.19 -1.06
N TRP A 36 7.46 -15.53 -2.22
CA TRP A 36 8.57 -14.75 -2.71
C TRP A 36 8.97 -13.62 -1.75
N VAL A 37 8.02 -12.86 -1.26
CA VAL A 37 8.25 -11.83 -0.23
C VAL A 37 8.82 -12.43 1.06
N ALA A 38 8.25 -13.54 1.54
CA ALA A 38 8.74 -14.24 2.74
C ALA A 38 10.17 -14.76 2.55
N CYS A 39 10.50 -15.30 1.37
CA CYS A 39 11.87 -15.72 1.04
C CYS A 39 12.86 -14.54 1.06
N HIS A 40 12.49 -13.38 0.50
CA HIS A 40 13.33 -12.19 0.55
C HIS A 40 13.53 -11.70 1.99
N LEU A 41 12.48 -11.70 2.82
CA LEU A 41 12.60 -11.39 4.25
C LEU A 41 13.54 -12.35 4.98
N ALA A 42 13.44 -13.65 4.69
CA ALA A 42 14.34 -14.65 5.27
C ALA A 42 15.79 -14.40 4.83
N VAL A 43 16.03 -14.17 3.54
CA VAL A 43 17.37 -13.86 3.00
C VAL A 43 17.95 -12.62 3.67
N VAL A 44 17.18 -11.53 3.76
CA VAL A 44 17.64 -10.31 4.41
C VAL A 44 17.96 -10.57 5.88
N THR A 45 17.09 -11.28 6.59
CA THR A 45 17.30 -11.61 8.02
C THR A 45 18.59 -12.40 8.24
N VAL A 46 18.80 -13.45 7.44
CA VAL A 46 20.02 -14.27 7.51
C VAL A 46 21.26 -13.43 7.17
N CYS A 47 21.19 -12.60 6.12
CA CYS A 47 22.29 -11.72 5.74
C CYS A 47 22.63 -10.69 6.84
N VAL A 48 21.61 -10.09 7.48
CA VAL A 48 21.83 -9.17 8.62
C VAL A 48 22.55 -9.86 9.76
N ILE A 49 22.11 -11.06 10.14
CA ILE A 49 22.76 -11.84 11.20
C ILE A 49 24.21 -12.16 10.79
N TRP A 50 24.40 -12.71 9.60
CA TRP A 50 25.70 -13.18 9.13
C TRP A 50 26.72 -12.04 8.99
N ILE A 51 26.33 -10.91 8.41
CA ILE A 51 27.21 -9.73 8.28
C ILE A 51 27.71 -9.27 9.66
N ASN A 52 26.85 -9.27 10.68
CA ASN A 52 27.24 -8.82 11.99
C ASN A 52 28.14 -9.85 12.72
N LEU A 53 27.87 -11.14 12.59
CA LEU A 53 28.75 -12.20 13.10
C LEU A 53 30.14 -12.17 12.46
N LEU A 54 30.21 -11.98 11.13
CA LEU A 54 31.49 -11.86 10.42
C LEU A 54 32.29 -10.63 10.85
N LYS A 55 31.64 -9.51 11.18
CA LYS A 55 32.30 -8.32 11.68
C LYS A 55 32.97 -8.57 13.03
N ASP A 56 32.24 -9.18 13.96
CA ASP A 56 32.75 -9.43 15.29
C ASP A 56 33.96 -10.40 15.27
N ALA A 57 33.89 -11.46 14.47
CA ALA A 57 35.00 -12.39 14.28
C ALA A 57 36.26 -11.72 13.69
N ARG A 58 36.11 -10.61 12.95
CA ARG A 58 37.23 -9.89 12.33
C ARG A 58 37.79 -8.79 13.19
N ASP A 59 36.96 -8.11 13.95
CA ASP A 59 37.41 -7.13 14.93
C ASP A 59 38.36 -7.81 15.98
N GLU A 60 38.12 -9.08 16.32
CA GLU A 60 39.01 -9.91 17.12
C GLU A 60 40.39 -10.16 16.45
N HIS A 61 40.42 -10.23 15.10
CA HIS A 61 41.66 -10.55 14.37
C HIS A 61 42.34 -9.32 13.73
N GLY A 62 41.86 -8.10 14.00
CA GLY A 62 42.46 -6.84 13.53
C GLY A 62 42.41 -6.60 12.00
N VAL A 63 41.58 -7.36 11.29
CA VAL A 63 41.46 -7.25 9.81
C VAL A 63 40.30 -6.34 9.44
N ARG A 64 40.58 -5.25 8.73
CA ARG A 64 39.54 -4.35 8.18
C ARG A 64 38.77 -5.02 7.05
N PRO A 65 37.44 -5.22 7.17
CA PRO A 65 36.63 -5.97 6.19
C PRO A 65 36.41 -5.25 4.85
N GLU A 66 36.60 -3.95 4.78
CA GLU A 66 36.14 -3.10 3.70
C GLU A 66 37.10 -3.06 2.49
N ALA A 67 38.31 -3.63 2.58
CA ALA A 67 39.38 -3.43 1.60
C ALA A 67 39.44 -4.51 0.50
N ASP A 68 38.68 -5.62 0.57
CA ASP A 68 38.83 -6.73 -0.36
C ASP A 68 37.50 -7.05 -1.09
N PRO A 69 37.39 -6.74 -2.40
CA PRO A 69 36.17 -6.95 -3.19
C PRO A 69 35.82 -8.43 -3.42
N HIS A 70 36.74 -9.35 -3.19
CA HIS A 70 36.52 -10.80 -3.36
C HIS A 70 36.01 -11.50 -2.10
N ARG A 71 35.73 -10.78 -1.02
CA ARG A 71 35.32 -11.37 0.25
C ARG A 71 33.80 -11.49 0.38
N LEU A 72 33.36 -12.51 1.11
CA LEU A 72 31.97 -12.84 1.46
C LEU A 72 31.18 -11.64 1.94
N TYR A 73 31.79 -10.72 2.71
CA TYR A 73 31.16 -9.48 3.18
C TYR A 73 30.63 -8.60 2.05
N PHE A 74 31.42 -8.41 1.00
CA PHE A 74 31.01 -7.62 -0.18
C PHE A 74 29.76 -8.22 -0.83
N TRP A 75 29.75 -9.52 -1.06
CA TRP A 75 28.62 -10.20 -1.68
C TRP A 75 27.37 -10.18 -0.79
N LEU A 76 27.52 -10.34 0.52
CA LEU A 76 26.42 -10.26 1.45
C LEU A 76 25.78 -8.86 1.51
N VAL A 77 26.58 -7.79 1.45
CA VAL A 77 26.07 -6.41 1.40
C VAL A 77 25.31 -6.16 0.09
N ASN A 78 25.79 -6.67 -1.04
CA ASN A 78 25.07 -6.53 -2.30
C ASN A 78 23.78 -7.36 -2.32
N LEU A 79 23.82 -8.57 -1.78
CA LEU A 79 22.63 -9.43 -1.67
C LEU A 79 21.54 -8.82 -0.78
N ILE A 80 21.93 -8.30 0.39
CA ILE A 80 20.98 -7.65 1.31
C ILE A 80 20.36 -6.40 0.68
N GLN A 81 21.17 -5.62 -0.04
CA GLN A 81 20.69 -4.43 -0.74
C GLN A 81 19.71 -4.79 -1.86
N PHE A 82 20.02 -5.80 -2.65
CA PHE A 82 19.14 -6.31 -3.69
C PHE A 82 17.82 -6.83 -3.11
N ALA A 83 17.88 -7.66 -2.07
CA ALA A 83 16.70 -8.22 -1.43
C ALA A 83 15.82 -7.17 -0.75
N PHE A 84 16.40 -6.17 -0.07
CA PHE A 84 15.63 -5.03 0.44
C PHE A 84 15.01 -4.20 -0.68
N GLY A 85 15.73 -3.99 -1.78
CA GLY A 85 15.20 -3.29 -2.95
C GLY A 85 13.93 -3.95 -3.47
N GLY A 86 13.97 -5.27 -3.67
CA GLY A 86 12.80 -6.06 -4.05
C GLY A 86 11.65 -5.97 -3.05
N LEU A 87 11.93 -6.14 -1.75
CA LEU A 87 10.89 -6.02 -0.70
C LEU A 87 10.21 -4.66 -0.68
N LEU A 88 11.00 -3.59 -0.69
CA LEU A 88 10.46 -2.23 -0.62
C LEU A 88 9.70 -1.84 -1.89
N SER A 89 10.14 -2.36 -3.05
CA SER A 89 9.42 -2.23 -4.32
C SER A 89 8.04 -2.89 -4.24
N VAL A 90 7.98 -4.16 -3.82
CA VAL A 90 6.72 -4.90 -3.66
C VAL A 90 5.78 -4.19 -2.68
N PHE A 91 6.28 -3.73 -1.54
CA PHE A 91 5.46 -3.01 -0.56
C PHE A 91 4.92 -1.70 -1.14
N LEU A 92 5.75 -0.91 -1.83
CA LEU A 92 5.30 0.30 -2.51
C LEU A 92 4.16 0.00 -3.48
N VAL A 93 4.29 -1.04 -4.33
CA VAL A 93 3.26 -1.43 -5.30
C VAL A 93 1.97 -1.86 -4.60
N PHE A 94 2.05 -2.73 -3.61
CA PHE A 94 0.88 -3.25 -2.91
C PHE A 94 0.13 -2.15 -2.15
N TYR A 95 0.84 -1.34 -1.37
CA TYR A 95 0.23 -0.26 -0.61
C TYR A 95 -0.31 0.86 -1.51
N PHE A 96 0.39 1.17 -2.59
CA PHE A 96 -0.07 2.14 -3.58
C PHE A 96 -1.39 1.70 -4.25
N ARG A 97 -1.54 0.41 -4.55
CA ARG A 97 -2.76 -0.13 -5.15
C ARG A 97 -3.95 -0.22 -4.20
N SER A 98 -3.71 -0.22 -2.90
CA SER A 98 -4.73 -0.47 -1.86
C SER A 98 -5.32 0.79 -1.25
N GLY A 99 -4.84 1.97 -1.59
CA GLY A 99 -5.32 3.22 -1.00
C GLY A 99 -5.43 4.36 -1.99
N THR A 100 -5.79 5.53 -1.48
CA THR A 100 -5.75 6.77 -2.23
C THR A 100 -4.47 7.53 -1.91
N ILE A 101 -3.84 8.13 -2.92
CA ILE A 101 -2.63 8.94 -2.71
C ILE A 101 -2.90 10.09 -1.75
N TRP A 102 -4.05 10.74 -1.88
CA TRP A 102 -4.42 11.90 -1.09
C TRP A 102 -4.48 11.66 0.43
N THR A 103 -4.85 10.45 0.85
CA THR A 103 -4.88 10.08 2.26
C THR A 103 -3.61 9.34 2.68
N SER A 104 -3.07 8.48 1.83
CA SER A 104 -2.01 7.53 2.20
C SER A 104 -0.60 8.00 1.85
N TRP A 105 -0.44 9.23 1.30
CA TRP A 105 0.87 9.73 0.88
C TRP A 105 1.95 9.73 1.99
N PRO A 106 1.64 9.95 3.30
CA PRO A 106 2.71 9.97 4.30
C PRO A 106 3.32 8.58 4.51
N PHE A 107 2.49 7.53 4.50
CA PHE A 107 2.96 6.15 4.60
C PHE A 107 3.72 5.71 3.34
N LEU A 108 3.17 6.03 2.16
CA LEU A 108 3.83 5.74 0.89
C LEU A 108 5.16 6.48 0.76
N LEU A 109 5.23 7.75 1.21
CA LEU A 109 6.47 8.51 1.25
C LEU A 109 7.50 7.86 2.18
N MET A 110 7.10 7.37 3.34
CA MET A 110 7.99 6.65 4.26
C MET A 110 8.61 5.41 3.57
N LEU A 111 7.81 4.61 2.86
CA LEU A 111 8.30 3.45 2.11
C LEU A 111 9.19 3.87 0.94
N ALA A 112 8.82 4.92 0.21
CA ALA A 112 9.63 5.46 -0.89
C ALA A 112 10.98 6.01 -0.40
N LEU A 113 11.00 6.71 0.72
CA LEU A 113 12.24 7.17 1.35
C LEU A 113 13.12 6.00 1.80
N ALA A 114 12.53 4.93 2.36
CA ALA A 114 13.27 3.71 2.69
C ALA A 114 13.86 3.04 1.44
N PHE A 115 13.09 2.99 0.34
CA PHE A 115 13.52 2.45 -0.95
C PHE A 115 14.70 3.25 -1.54
N ILE A 116 14.61 4.58 -1.52
CA ILE A 116 15.68 5.48 -1.96
C ILE A 116 16.89 5.38 -1.02
N ALA A 117 16.67 5.28 0.28
CA ALA A 117 17.73 5.14 1.28
C ALA A 117 18.49 3.81 1.10
N ASN A 118 17.79 2.73 0.76
CA ASN A 118 18.39 1.44 0.44
C ASN A 118 19.43 1.56 -0.68
N GLU A 119 19.11 2.31 -1.73
CA GLU A 119 20.02 2.51 -2.86
C GLU A 119 21.11 3.55 -2.57
N SER A 120 20.73 4.72 -2.03
CA SER A 120 21.62 5.88 -1.88
C SER A 120 22.61 5.74 -0.72
N LEU A 121 22.25 4.99 0.32
CA LEU A 121 23.00 4.91 1.58
C LEU A 121 23.78 3.58 1.73
N LYS A 122 24.36 3.04 0.65
CA LYS A 122 25.16 1.80 0.67
C LYS A 122 26.18 1.76 1.82
N ARG A 123 26.87 2.87 2.09
CA ARG A 123 27.84 2.98 3.19
C ARG A 123 27.20 2.84 4.59
N ARG A 124 25.89 3.07 4.71
CA ARG A 124 25.17 2.94 5.98
C ARG A 124 24.90 1.49 6.35
N TYR A 125 25.00 0.54 5.41
CA TYR A 125 24.93 -0.89 5.70
C TYR A 125 26.06 -1.36 6.64
N ALA A 126 27.13 -0.58 6.81
CA ALA A 126 28.09 -0.80 7.87
C ALA A 126 27.51 -0.62 9.30
N ARG A 127 26.36 0.06 9.47
CA ARG A 127 25.75 0.33 10.77
C ARG A 127 24.62 -0.64 11.07
N LEU A 128 24.69 -1.31 12.22
CA LEU A 128 23.63 -2.22 12.67
C LEU A 128 22.26 -1.52 12.77
N SER A 129 22.22 -0.30 13.31
CA SER A 129 20.97 0.44 13.46
C SER A 129 20.24 0.67 12.13
N PHE A 130 20.97 0.89 11.04
CA PHE A 130 20.39 1.05 9.71
C PHE A 130 19.83 -0.27 9.15
N GLN A 131 20.58 -1.38 9.31
CA GLN A 131 20.12 -2.71 8.87
C GLN A 131 18.86 -3.13 9.63
N ILE A 132 18.85 -2.96 10.95
CA ILE A 132 17.71 -3.32 11.81
C ILE A 132 16.50 -2.40 11.55
N ALA A 133 16.72 -1.11 11.31
CA ALA A 133 15.62 -0.19 10.97
C ALA A 133 14.91 -0.61 9.68
N LEU A 134 15.66 -0.90 8.61
CA LEU A 134 15.09 -1.38 7.35
C LEU A 134 14.41 -2.74 7.50
N LEU A 135 15.04 -3.68 8.21
CA LEU A 135 14.47 -5.00 8.47
C LEU A 135 13.18 -4.91 9.28
N PHE A 136 13.16 -4.09 10.33
CA PHE A 136 11.96 -3.90 11.13
C PHE A 136 10.82 -3.25 10.34
N LEU A 137 11.13 -2.23 9.54
CA LEU A 137 10.15 -1.62 8.65
C LEU A 137 9.58 -2.63 7.64
N ALA A 138 10.44 -3.47 7.04
CA ALA A 138 10.02 -4.50 6.10
C ALA A 138 9.16 -5.60 6.77
N LEU A 139 9.56 -6.07 7.96
CA LEU A 139 8.78 -7.02 8.77
C LEU A 139 7.41 -6.44 9.14
N TYR A 140 7.37 -5.18 9.53
CA TYR A 140 6.12 -4.52 9.93
C TYR A 140 5.20 -4.30 8.72
N ALA A 141 5.73 -3.80 7.60
CA ALA A 141 4.98 -3.66 6.36
C ALA A 141 4.43 -5.02 5.89
N PHE A 142 5.22 -6.08 5.95
CA PHE A 142 4.76 -7.44 5.63
C PHE A 142 3.65 -7.90 6.57
N ALA A 143 3.82 -7.72 7.89
CA ALA A 143 2.83 -8.16 8.87
C ALA A 143 1.50 -7.41 8.73
N ILE A 144 1.50 -6.11 8.41
CA ILE A 144 0.28 -5.30 8.23
C ILE A 144 -0.65 -5.90 7.17
N TYR A 145 -0.12 -6.40 6.06
CA TYR A 145 -0.98 -6.99 5.03
C TYR A 145 -1.18 -8.51 5.19
N MET A 146 -0.22 -9.21 5.78
CA MET A 146 -0.28 -10.67 5.93
C MET A 146 -1.22 -11.07 7.08
N MET A 147 -1.20 -10.36 8.22
CA MET A 147 -2.04 -10.70 9.36
C MET A 147 -3.54 -10.65 9.07
N PRO A 148 -4.10 -9.66 8.35
CA PRO A 148 -5.49 -9.70 7.93
C PRO A 148 -5.86 -10.93 7.09
N MET A 149 -4.95 -11.39 6.24
CA MET A 149 -5.17 -12.60 5.43
C MET A 149 -5.14 -13.89 6.27
N LEU A 150 -4.27 -13.96 7.28
CA LEU A 150 -4.16 -15.11 8.18
C LEU A 150 -5.31 -15.17 9.18
N LEU A 151 -5.72 -14.03 9.73
CA LEU A 151 -6.78 -13.93 10.74
C LEU A 151 -8.17 -13.75 10.13
N HIS A 152 -8.26 -13.56 8.81
CA HIS A 152 -9.50 -13.34 8.06
C HIS A 152 -10.34 -12.16 8.56
N GLN A 153 -9.69 -11.13 9.11
CA GLN A 153 -10.32 -9.95 9.68
C GLN A 153 -9.51 -8.69 9.40
N ILE A 154 -10.21 -7.56 9.23
CA ILE A 154 -9.60 -6.23 9.10
C ILE A 154 -10.15 -5.36 10.22
N ASN A 155 -9.34 -5.10 11.22
CA ASN A 155 -9.66 -4.21 12.33
C ASN A 155 -8.39 -3.77 13.07
N SER A 156 -8.52 -2.80 13.99
CA SER A 156 -7.39 -2.27 14.76
C SER A 156 -6.69 -3.32 15.63
N ARG A 157 -7.39 -4.36 16.09
CA ARG A 157 -6.75 -5.45 16.86
C ARG A 157 -5.78 -6.24 15.98
N VAL A 158 -6.19 -6.57 14.75
CA VAL A 158 -5.33 -7.25 13.78
C VAL A 158 -4.12 -6.39 13.40
N PHE A 159 -4.31 -5.08 13.25
CA PHE A 159 -3.19 -4.17 13.03
C PHE A 159 -2.20 -4.17 14.22
N LEU A 160 -2.70 -4.08 15.45
CA LEU A 160 -1.84 -4.13 16.64
C LEU A 160 -1.12 -5.48 16.78
N THR A 161 -1.79 -6.60 16.44
CA THR A 161 -1.11 -7.93 16.41
C THR A 161 0.00 -7.98 15.37
N SER A 162 -0.13 -7.25 14.23
CA SER A 162 0.95 -7.12 13.25
C SER A 162 2.17 -6.41 13.84
N GLY A 163 1.95 -5.37 14.64
CA GLY A 163 3.01 -4.66 15.36
C GLY A 163 3.71 -5.57 16.38
N ILE A 164 2.94 -6.29 17.20
CA ILE A 164 3.46 -7.24 18.20
C ILE A 164 4.29 -8.35 17.51
N ALA A 165 3.77 -8.94 16.44
CA ALA A 165 4.48 -9.98 15.70
C ALA A 165 5.80 -9.47 15.12
N SER A 166 5.81 -8.23 14.60
CA SER A 166 7.03 -7.60 14.05
C SER A 166 8.07 -7.31 15.14
N VAL A 167 7.62 -6.83 16.31
CA VAL A 167 8.50 -6.62 17.48
C VAL A 167 9.06 -7.95 17.97
N ALA A 168 8.24 -8.99 18.04
CA ALA A 168 8.70 -10.33 18.41
C ALA A 168 9.74 -10.86 17.40
N ALA A 169 9.48 -10.74 16.10
CA ALA A 169 10.40 -11.19 15.07
C ALA A 169 11.74 -10.46 15.11
N ILE A 170 11.75 -9.13 15.23
CA ILE A 170 13.01 -8.38 15.36
C ILE A 170 13.69 -8.65 16.70
N GLY A 171 12.93 -8.90 17.77
CA GLY A 171 13.44 -9.30 19.07
C GLY A 171 14.22 -10.61 19.00
N VAL A 172 13.75 -11.60 18.26
CA VAL A 172 14.47 -12.85 17.99
C VAL A 172 15.79 -12.58 17.28
N VAL A 173 15.80 -11.72 16.25
CA VAL A 173 17.03 -11.33 15.54
C VAL A 173 18.04 -10.67 16.48
N LEU A 174 17.58 -9.73 17.31
CA LEU A 174 18.42 -9.06 18.29
C LEU A 174 18.95 -10.03 19.36
N LEU A 175 18.14 -11.00 19.80
CA LEU A 175 18.55 -12.05 20.73
C LEU A 175 19.64 -12.93 20.12
N ILE A 176 19.48 -13.37 18.88
CA ILE A 176 20.51 -14.14 18.16
C ILE A 176 21.81 -13.33 18.08
N LEU A 177 21.72 -12.06 17.72
CA LEU A 177 22.89 -11.18 17.69
C LEU A 177 23.51 -10.97 19.09
N ALA A 178 22.72 -10.90 20.15
CA ALA A 178 23.22 -10.75 21.51
C ALA A 178 23.93 -12.00 22.03
N VAL A 179 23.45 -13.18 21.62
CA VAL A 179 24.02 -14.48 22.07
C VAL A 179 25.28 -14.83 21.29
N PHE A 180 25.25 -14.69 19.96
CA PHE A 180 26.31 -15.17 19.08
C PHE A 180 27.32 -14.09 18.66
N SER A 181 26.92 -12.83 18.68
CA SER A 181 27.76 -11.68 18.44
C SER A 181 28.08 -11.09 19.82
N ARG A 182 29.30 -11.17 20.29
CA ARG A 182 29.73 -10.61 21.60
C ARG A 182 29.53 -9.08 21.72
N ARG A 183 28.64 -8.55 20.92
CA ARG A 183 28.32 -7.12 20.81
C ARG A 183 27.52 -6.66 22.03
N ASN A 184 28.16 -5.83 22.81
CA ASN A 184 27.48 -5.13 23.90
C ASN A 184 26.50 -4.10 23.31
N PHE A 185 25.20 -4.36 23.38
CA PHE A 185 24.13 -3.39 23.01
C PHE A 185 24.09 -2.18 23.98
N HIS A 186 25.00 -2.10 24.96
CA HIS A 186 25.03 -1.04 25.97
C HIS A 186 25.65 0.29 25.49
N GLY A 187 26.12 0.38 24.26
CA GLY A 187 26.73 1.59 23.73
C GLY A 187 25.77 2.44 22.87
N ARG A 188 26.29 3.55 22.36
CA ARG A 188 25.56 4.46 21.42
C ARG A 188 24.89 3.72 20.24
N SER A 189 25.49 2.64 19.76
CA SER A 189 24.95 1.84 18.65
C SER A 189 23.70 1.04 19.06
N GLY A 190 23.67 0.49 20.26
CA GLY A 190 22.51 -0.22 20.81
C GLY A 190 21.33 0.71 21.03
N TRP A 191 21.56 1.84 21.66
CA TRP A 191 20.52 2.88 21.83
C TRP A 191 19.97 3.38 20.50
N ALA A 192 20.83 3.62 19.50
CA ALA A 192 20.39 4.03 18.16
C ALA A 192 19.53 2.94 17.48
N THR A 193 19.83 1.66 17.70
CA THR A 193 19.05 0.53 17.19
C THR A 193 17.66 0.49 17.84
N LEU A 194 17.60 0.54 19.18
CA LEU A 194 16.34 0.54 19.91
C LEU A 194 15.49 1.78 19.58
N ALA A 195 16.11 2.95 19.51
CA ALA A 195 15.45 4.20 19.14
C ALA A 195 14.87 4.14 17.71
N SER A 196 15.56 3.49 16.75
CA SER A 196 15.04 3.32 15.39
C SER A 196 13.82 2.40 15.34
N ILE A 197 13.82 1.29 16.09
CA ILE A 197 12.67 0.39 16.21
C ILE A 197 11.48 1.13 16.85
N ALA A 198 11.72 1.80 17.98
CA ALA A 198 10.69 2.55 18.70
C ALA A 198 10.12 3.69 17.82
N GLY A 199 10.98 4.41 17.10
CA GLY A 199 10.58 5.48 16.20
C GLY A 199 9.69 4.97 15.05
N ILE A 200 10.07 3.89 14.40
CA ILE A 200 9.26 3.26 13.34
C ILE A 200 7.91 2.78 13.92
N LEU A 201 7.93 2.13 15.09
CA LEU A 201 6.71 1.65 15.75
C LEU A 201 5.75 2.81 16.04
N VAL A 202 6.25 3.90 16.61
CA VAL A 202 5.44 5.10 16.92
C VAL A 202 4.91 5.75 15.65
N ILE A 203 5.75 5.93 14.63
CA ILE A 203 5.35 6.54 13.36
C ILE A 203 4.27 5.70 12.67
N VAL A 204 4.49 4.38 12.52
CA VAL A 204 3.53 3.51 11.83
C VAL A 204 2.21 3.41 12.58
N ASN A 205 2.23 3.29 13.93
CA ASN A 205 1.00 3.33 14.72
C ASN A 205 0.29 4.69 14.60
N GLY A 206 1.03 5.80 14.67
CA GLY A 206 0.48 7.14 14.48
C GLY A 206 -0.20 7.29 13.12
N LEU A 207 0.46 6.86 12.05
CA LEU A 207 -0.11 6.88 10.69
C LEU A 207 -1.38 6.02 10.58
N TYR A 208 -1.42 4.86 11.26
CA TYR A 208 -2.61 4.01 11.25
C TYR A 208 -3.81 4.69 11.94
N PHE A 209 -3.63 5.21 13.15
CA PHE A 209 -4.72 5.83 13.89
C PHE A 209 -5.16 7.20 13.31
N LEU A 210 -4.31 7.80 12.47
CA LEU A 210 -4.66 8.96 11.65
C LEU A 210 -5.31 8.59 10.30
N ASN A 211 -5.60 7.30 10.05
CA ASN A 211 -6.15 6.77 8.81
C ASN A 211 -5.30 7.07 7.56
N LEU A 212 -3.98 7.11 7.72
CA LEU A 212 -3.02 7.42 6.65
C LEU A 212 -2.34 6.17 6.06
N ILE A 213 -2.65 4.96 6.59
CA ILE A 213 -2.18 3.69 6.03
C ILE A 213 -3.26 3.09 5.13
N PRO A 214 -2.94 2.67 3.90
CA PRO A 214 -3.87 1.95 3.04
C PRO A 214 -4.41 0.68 3.71
N PRO A 215 -5.71 0.37 3.60
CA PRO A 215 -6.31 -0.78 4.26
C PRO A 215 -6.03 -2.11 3.51
N LEU A 216 -4.76 -2.46 3.31
CA LEU A 216 -4.41 -3.77 2.76
C LEU A 216 -5.08 -4.91 3.57
N PRO A 217 -5.55 -5.95 2.92
CA PRO A 217 -5.41 -6.31 1.51
C PRO A 217 -6.56 -5.84 0.59
N LEU A 218 -7.39 -4.90 1.02
CA LEU A 218 -8.47 -4.36 0.19
C LEU A 218 -7.93 -3.43 -0.89
N SER A 219 -8.55 -3.43 -2.06
CA SER A 219 -8.28 -2.43 -3.10
C SER A 219 -9.50 -2.15 -3.97
N LEU A 220 -9.71 -0.90 -4.32
CA LEU A 220 -10.76 -0.50 -5.23
C LEU A 220 -10.34 -0.87 -6.66
N LYS A 221 -11.04 -1.73 -7.35
CA LYS A 221 -10.76 -2.14 -8.73
C LYS A 221 -11.44 -1.23 -9.74
N GLU A 222 -12.69 -0.92 -9.48
CA GLU A 222 -13.53 -0.11 -10.36
C GLU A 222 -14.46 0.77 -9.54
N ALA A 223 -14.77 1.96 -10.05
CA ALA A 223 -15.76 2.85 -9.46
C ALA A 223 -16.31 3.77 -10.55
N ASP A 224 -17.63 3.94 -10.56
CA ASP A 224 -18.30 4.84 -11.49
C ASP A 224 -19.64 5.34 -10.95
N ILE A 225 -20.24 6.33 -11.63
CA ILE A 225 -21.54 6.91 -11.34
C ILE A 225 -22.51 6.61 -12.48
N TYR A 226 -23.71 6.16 -12.12
CA TYR A 226 -24.78 5.81 -13.04
C TYR A 226 -26.09 6.49 -12.67
N HIS A 227 -26.94 6.73 -13.68
CA HIS A 227 -28.31 7.22 -13.50
C HIS A 227 -29.25 6.09 -13.13
N SER A 228 -29.04 4.89 -13.67
CA SER A 228 -29.80 3.71 -13.30
C SER A 228 -28.93 2.46 -13.32
N LEU A 229 -29.27 1.51 -12.46
CA LEU A 229 -28.61 0.21 -12.37
C LEU A 229 -29.64 -0.87 -12.11
N THR A 230 -29.70 -1.85 -12.99
CA THR A 230 -30.62 -2.99 -12.90
C THR A 230 -29.86 -4.28 -12.69
N VAL A 231 -30.23 -5.05 -11.70
CA VAL A 231 -29.63 -6.36 -11.39
C VAL A 231 -30.29 -7.41 -12.27
N LYS A 232 -29.55 -8.00 -13.21
CA LYS A 232 -30.06 -9.10 -14.08
C LYS A 232 -29.79 -10.49 -13.52
N GLY A 233 -28.88 -10.60 -12.53
CA GLY A 233 -28.50 -11.87 -11.89
C GLY A 233 -27.28 -11.69 -10.99
N PRO A 234 -26.85 -12.75 -10.29
CA PRO A 234 -25.69 -12.68 -9.43
C PRO A 234 -24.42 -12.23 -10.18
N GLY A 235 -23.99 -10.98 -9.95
CA GLY A 235 -22.79 -10.41 -10.57
C GLY A 235 -23.00 -9.79 -11.95
N ASN A 236 -24.21 -9.81 -12.53
CA ASN A 236 -24.53 -9.19 -13.80
C ASN A 236 -25.43 -7.97 -13.58
N TYR A 237 -24.94 -6.81 -13.96
CA TYR A 237 -25.65 -5.55 -13.83
C TYR A 237 -25.78 -4.90 -15.21
N THR A 238 -26.89 -4.23 -15.43
CA THR A 238 -27.04 -3.32 -16.57
C THR A 238 -27.12 -1.92 -16.00
N ALA A 239 -26.15 -1.10 -16.33
CA ALA A 239 -26.03 0.27 -15.86
C ALA A 239 -26.25 1.24 -17.04
N ALA A 240 -26.95 2.34 -16.77
CA ALA A 240 -27.10 3.43 -17.73
C ALA A 240 -26.36 4.66 -17.18
N GLY A 241 -25.38 5.12 -17.95
CA GLY A 241 -24.52 6.25 -17.60
C GLY A 241 -24.27 7.16 -18.80
N GLU A 242 -23.66 8.30 -18.57
CA GLU A 242 -23.23 9.20 -19.61
C GLU A 242 -21.93 8.69 -20.25
N ARG A 243 -21.85 8.77 -21.59
CA ARG A 243 -20.62 8.42 -22.30
C ARG A 243 -19.49 9.35 -21.87
N GLN A 244 -18.40 8.76 -21.41
CA GLN A 244 -17.21 9.54 -21.05
C GLN A 244 -16.31 9.73 -22.28
N ILE A 245 -15.87 10.97 -22.51
CA ILE A 245 -14.89 11.32 -23.57
C ILE A 245 -13.53 10.59 -23.37
N THR A 246 -13.35 9.94 -22.23
CA THR A 246 -12.12 9.25 -21.82
C THR A 246 -12.04 7.78 -22.22
N ASP A 247 -12.97 7.27 -23.05
CA ASP A 247 -12.99 5.85 -23.46
C ASP A 247 -11.71 5.38 -24.18
N GLY A 248 -10.91 6.30 -24.73
CA GLY A 248 -9.59 6.01 -25.31
C GLY A 248 -8.48 5.73 -24.29
N PHE A 249 -8.66 6.11 -23.01
CA PHE A 249 -7.71 5.88 -21.90
C PHE A 249 -8.21 4.86 -20.87
N ALA A 250 -9.30 4.15 -21.17
CA ALA A 250 -9.92 3.19 -20.25
C ALA A 250 -8.98 2.04 -19.86
N SER A 251 -8.00 1.68 -20.69
CA SER A 251 -6.94 0.71 -20.35
C SER A 251 -5.98 1.21 -19.26
N MET A 252 -6.02 2.49 -18.92
CA MET A 252 -5.22 3.15 -17.90
C MET A 252 -6.02 3.52 -16.65
N GLY A 253 -6.93 2.69 -16.20
CA GLY A 253 -7.74 2.91 -14.98
C GLY A 253 -6.92 3.31 -13.75
N PHE A 254 -5.65 2.90 -13.72
CA PHE A 254 -4.65 3.32 -12.76
C PHE A 254 -4.34 4.83 -12.84
N ILE A 255 -4.15 5.39 -14.06
CA ILE A 255 -3.83 6.81 -14.27
C ILE A 255 -5.02 7.68 -13.89
N ARG A 256 -6.24 7.26 -14.25
CA ARG A 256 -7.48 7.97 -13.88
C ARG A 256 -7.63 8.09 -12.37
N ARG A 257 -7.32 7.01 -11.64
CA ARG A 257 -7.29 7.02 -10.17
C ARG A 257 -6.21 7.95 -9.61
N PHE A 258 -5.02 7.88 -10.21
CA PHE A 258 -3.86 8.65 -9.76
C PHE A 258 -4.13 10.16 -9.85
N PHE A 259 -4.66 10.61 -10.99
CA PHE A 259 -4.91 12.05 -11.22
C PHE A 259 -6.28 12.52 -10.72
N SER A 260 -7.11 11.64 -10.14
CA SER A 260 -8.46 11.99 -9.64
C SER A 260 -9.24 12.83 -10.65
N LEU A 261 -9.24 12.42 -11.93
CA LEU A 261 -9.92 13.13 -13.00
C LEU A 261 -11.40 13.21 -12.66
N ARG A 262 -11.92 14.44 -12.58
CA ARG A 262 -13.32 14.70 -12.25
C ARG A 262 -14.19 14.39 -13.43
N GLN A 263 -15.20 13.56 -13.21
CA GLN A 263 -16.27 13.31 -14.16
C GLN A 263 -17.34 14.39 -14.00
N THR A 264 -17.94 14.84 -15.11
CA THR A 264 -19.14 15.67 -15.06
C THR A 264 -20.36 14.80 -15.34
N VAL A 265 -21.39 14.93 -14.53
CA VAL A 265 -22.64 14.18 -14.62
C VAL A 265 -23.78 15.19 -14.68
N HIS A 266 -24.70 15.03 -15.65
CA HIS A 266 -25.83 15.92 -15.84
C HIS A 266 -27.10 15.28 -15.28
N ILE A 267 -27.88 16.03 -14.52
CA ILE A 267 -29.12 15.55 -13.91
C ILE A 267 -30.25 16.56 -14.10
N LYS A 268 -31.50 16.12 -13.97
CA LYS A 268 -32.63 16.98 -13.72
C LYS A 268 -32.74 17.29 -12.21
N PRO A 269 -33.30 18.47 -11.81
CA PRO A 269 -33.55 18.76 -10.42
C PRO A 269 -34.37 17.65 -9.73
N GLY A 270 -33.86 17.13 -8.62
CA GLY A 270 -34.52 16.06 -7.87
C GLY A 270 -34.16 14.63 -8.32
N ASP A 271 -33.35 14.45 -9.35
CA ASP A 271 -32.89 13.14 -9.79
C ASP A 271 -31.98 12.48 -8.73
N SER A 272 -31.80 11.20 -8.91
CA SER A 272 -30.95 10.35 -8.08
C SER A 272 -29.78 9.82 -8.88
N LEU A 273 -28.68 9.52 -8.19
CA LEU A 273 -27.51 8.84 -8.78
C LEU A 273 -27.15 7.58 -8.00
N ILE A 274 -26.54 6.66 -8.70
CA ILE A 274 -26.06 5.40 -8.15
C ILE A 274 -24.55 5.37 -8.28
N PHE A 275 -23.86 5.22 -7.15
CA PHE A 275 -22.43 4.96 -7.14
C PHE A 275 -22.17 3.46 -7.10
N TYR A 276 -21.40 2.99 -8.03
CA TYR A 276 -20.96 1.62 -8.17
C TYR A 276 -19.49 1.50 -7.77
N SER A 277 -19.14 0.44 -7.07
CA SER A 277 -17.75 0.09 -6.78
C SER A 277 -17.51 -1.40 -6.86
N ALA A 278 -16.35 -1.80 -7.37
CA ALA A 278 -15.81 -3.15 -7.29
C ALA A 278 -14.60 -3.15 -6.37
N VAL A 279 -14.73 -3.76 -5.19
CA VAL A 279 -13.66 -3.81 -4.19
C VAL A 279 -13.07 -5.21 -4.12
N PHE A 280 -11.78 -5.30 -4.41
CA PHE A 280 -11.05 -6.54 -4.23
C PHE A 280 -10.92 -6.86 -2.73
N CYS A 281 -11.24 -8.10 -2.41
CA CYS A 281 -11.10 -8.66 -1.08
C CYS A 281 -10.55 -10.10 -1.24
N PRO A 282 -9.49 -10.49 -0.52
CA PRO A 282 -8.92 -11.83 -0.61
C PRO A 282 -9.90 -12.94 -0.32
N THR A 283 -9.63 -14.12 -0.87
CA THR A 283 -10.40 -15.34 -0.60
C THR A 283 -10.47 -15.62 0.92
N ARG A 284 -11.63 -16.02 1.41
CA ARG A 284 -11.94 -16.28 2.83
C ARG A 284 -12.01 -15.04 3.73
N LEU A 285 -11.79 -13.84 3.20
CA LEU A 285 -12.01 -12.60 3.95
C LEU A 285 -13.41 -12.08 3.63
N SER A 286 -14.18 -11.74 4.66
CA SER A 286 -15.45 -11.03 4.54
C SER A 286 -15.40 -9.81 5.43
N THR A 287 -15.75 -8.65 4.89
CA THR A 287 -15.68 -7.39 5.63
C THR A 287 -16.82 -6.47 5.22
N LYS A 288 -16.97 -5.38 5.96
CA LYS A 288 -17.84 -4.29 5.57
C LYS A 288 -17.01 -3.16 4.99
N ILE A 289 -17.58 -2.47 4.03
CA ILE A 289 -17.09 -1.19 3.51
C ILE A 289 -18.17 -0.16 3.67
N VAL A 290 -17.82 1.08 3.48
CA VAL A 290 -18.74 2.23 3.56
C VAL A 290 -18.59 3.05 2.30
N HIS A 291 -19.70 3.45 1.68
CA HIS A 291 -19.72 4.53 0.71
C HIS A 291 -20.13 5.79 1.43
N GLU A 292 -19.20 6.72 1.61
CA GLU A 292 -19.47 8.04 2.18
C GLU A 292 -19.61 9.06 1.06
N TRP A 293 -20.86 9.54 0.87
CA TRP A 293 -21.18 10.58 -0.09
C TRP A 293 -20.98 11.95 0.55
N GLN A 294 -20.16 12.78 -0.10
CA GLN A 294 -19.85 14.11 0.40
C GLN A 294 -20.07 15.16 -0.69
N HIS A 295 -20.65 16.27 -0.29
CA HIS A 295 -20.87 17.45 -1.12
C HIS A 295 -19.98 18.59 -0.65
N TYR A 296 -19.36 19.30 -1.58
CA TYR A 296 -18.54 20.47 -1.27
C TYR A 296 -19.42 21.70 -1.08
N ASP A 297 -19.45 22.21 0.12
CA ASP A 297 -20.16 23.45 0.42
C ASP A 297 -19.24 24.64 0.06
N GLN A 298 -19.65 25.40 -0.95
CA GLN A 298 -18.89 26.57 -1.41
C GLN A 298 -18.89 27.72 -0.39
N SER A 299 -19.88 27.78 0.51
CA SER A 299 -19.98 28.84 1.50
C SER A 299 -19.02 28.65 2.66
N SER A 300 -18.83 27.43 3.13
CA SER A 300 -17.90 27.08 4.20
C SER A 300 -16.50 26.66 3.69
N GLY A 301 -16.39 26.30 2.42
CA GLY A 301 -15.16 25.75 1.84
C GLY A 301 -14.85 24.33 2.31
N GLU A 302 -15.84 23.60 2.83
CA GLU A 302 -15.68 22.29 3.45
C GLU A 302 -16.50 21.19 2.75
N TRP A 303 -16.06 19.96 2.91
CA TRP A 303 -16.80 18.78 2.47
C TRP A 303 -17.80 18.36 3.54
N THR A 304 -19.07 18.31 3.18
CA THR A 304 -20.17 17.91 4.09
C THR A 304 -20.66 16.53 3.71
N THR A 305 -20.67 15.61 4.68
CA THR A 305 -21.22 14.25 4.50
C THR A 305 -22.74 14.33 4.34
N ARG A 306 -23.25 13.72 3.26
CA ARG A 306 -24.68 13.66 2.91
C ARG A 306 -25.28 12.29 3.19
N ALA A 307 -24.51 11.22 2.97
CA ALA A 307 -24.95 9.86 3.27
C ALA A 307 -23.76 8.96 3.59
N VAL A 308 -24.00 7.97 4.46
CA VAL A 308 -23.05 6.93 4.84
C VAL A 308 -23.76 5.59 4.65
N VAL A 309 -23.34 4.82 3.65
CA VAL A 309 -24.01 3.56 3.28
C VAL A 309 -23.09 2.38 3.56
N PRO A 310 -23.35 1.59 4.61
CA PRO A 310 -22.58 0.39 4.89
C PRO A 310 -22.95 -0.76 3.94
N LEU A 311 -21.93 -1.43 3.39
CA LEU A 311 -22.07 -2.50 2.41
C LEU A 311 -21.20 -3.69 2.82
N SER A 312 -21.69 -4.90 2.57
CA SER A 312 -20.92 -6.12 2.85
C SER A 312 -20.15 -6.56 1.61
N VAL A 313 -18.88 -6.92 1.81
CA VAL A 313 -17.99 -7.43 0.76
C VAL A 313 -17.53 -8.82 1.14
N VAL A 314 -17.67 -9.77 0.20
CA VAL A 314 -17.20 -11.15 0.33
C VAL A 314 -16.06 -11.38 -0.64
N GLY A 315 -14.96 -11.93 -0.13
CA GLY A 315 -13.75 -12.15 -0.90
C GLY A 315 -13.84 -13.29 -1.93
N GLY A 316 -12.75 -13.44 -2.70
CA GLY A 316 -12.60 -14.52 -3.68
C GLY A 316 -12.84 -14.11 -5.13
N ARG A 317 -13.24 -12.86 -5.40
CA ARG A 317 -13.42 -12.34 -6.78
C ARG A 317 -12.21 -11.50 -7.18
N GLY A 318 -11.48 -11.93 -8.22
CA GLY A 318 -10.27 -11.24 -8.70
C GLY A 318 -10.53 -9.81 -9.18
N GLU A 319 -11.65 -9.59 -9.88
CA GLU A 319 -12.08 -8.28 -10.37
C GLU A 319 -12.78 -7.42 -9.31
N GLY A 320 -12.93 -7.93 -8.10
CA GLY A 320 -13.57 -7.25 -6.99
C GLY A 320 -15.02 -7.67 -6.77
N TYR A 321 -15.46 -7.51 -5.54
CA TYR A 321 -16.86 -7.69 -5.15
C TYR A 321 -17.61 -6.40 -5.46
N ARG A 322 -18.68 -6.52 -6.23
CA ARG A 322 -19.45 -5.39 -6.73
C ARG A 322 -20.49 -4.95 -5.72
N THR A 323 -20.50 -3.67 -5.44
CA THR A 323 -21.44 -3.02 -4.55
C THR A 323 -21.95 -1.72 -5.16
N PHE A 324 -23.11 -1.28 -4.74
CA PHE A 324 -23.65 0.02 -5.15
C PHE A 324 -24.42 0.68 -4.01
N SER A 325 -24.44 1.99 -4.04
CA SER A 325 -25.25 2.83 -3.15
C SER A 325 -26.01 3.86 -3.95
N HIS A 326 -27.20 4.19 -3.50
CA HIS A 326 -28.12 5.12 -4.15
C HIS A 326 -28.28 6.37 -3.29
N LEU A 327 -28.16 7.54 -3.91
CA LEU A 327 -28.44 8.81 -3.28
C LEU A 327 -29.53 9.54 -4.05
N SER A 328 -30.64 9.85 -3.35
CA SER A 328 -31.78 10.59 -3.90
C SER A 328 -31.57 12.08 -3.73
N SER A 329 -32.16 12.88 -4.62
CA SER A 329 -32.19 14.34 -4.53
C SER A 329 -30.80 14.97 -4.46
N ILE A 330 -30.01 14.71 -5.48
CA ILE A 330 -28.66 15.28 -5.61
C ILE A 330 -28.77 16.70 -6.15
N ASN A 331 -28.02 17.63 -5.56
CA ASN A 331 -27.91 19.03 -5.97
C ASN A 331 -26.69 19.24 -6.88
N ALA A 332 -26.73 20.28 -7.71
CA ALA A 332 -25.57 20.72 -8.46
C ALA A 332 -24.38 21.05 -7.56
N GLY A 333 -23.17 20.84 -8.05
CA GLY A 333 -21.94 21.15 -7.32
C GLY A 333 -20.86 20.09 -7.43
N LEU A 334 -19.88 20.20 -6.55
CA LEU A 334 -18.79 19.23 -6.45
C LEU A 334 -19.15 18.13 -5.45
N TRP A 335 -18.98 16.91 -5.89
CA TRP A 335 -19.27 15.72 -5.10
C TRP A 335 -18.05 14.79 -5.06
N ARG A 336 -17.97 14.01 -4.00
CA ARG A 336 -17.07 12.86 -3.92
C ARG A 336 -17.74 11.72 -3.18
N VAL A 337 -17.35 10.50 -3.53
CA VAL A 337 -17.68 9.31 -2.76
C VAL A 337 -16.39 8.67 -2.31
N ASP A 338 -16.24 8.53 -1.00
CA ASP A 338 -15.16 7.81 -0.39
C ASP A 338 -15.58 6.37 -0.12
N VAL A 339 -14.81 5.43 -0.63
CA VAL A 339 -14.96 4.00 -0.32
C VAL A 339 -13.98 3.69 0.79
N GLU A 340 -14.51 3.34 1.97
CA GLU A 340 -13.72 3.21 3.19
C GLU A 340 -14.03 1.91 3.94
N THR A 341 -13.14 1.56 4.87
CA THR A 341 -13.48 0.61 5.93
C THR A 341 -14.39 1.27 6.96
N PRO A 342 -15.14 0.52 7.79
CA PRO A 342 -15.94 1.10 8.89
C PRO A 342 -15.11 1.92 9.90
N GLY A 343 -13.80 1.75 9.91
CA GLY A 343 -12.86 2.52 10.73
C GLY A 343 -12.31 3.78 10.07
N GLY A 344 -12.79 4.15 8.85
CA GLY A 344 -12.36 5.37 8.14
C GLY A 344 -11.07 5.23 7.32
N LEU A 345 -10.53 4.01 7.15
CA LEU A 345 -9.38 3.79 6.27
C LEU A 345 -9.85 3.83 4.81
N ALA A 346 -9.36 4.78 4.03
CA ALA A 346 -9.77 4.99 2.65
C ALA A 346 -9.21 3.91 1.70
N ILE A 347 -10.12 3.17 1.05
CA ILE A 347 -9.82 2.19 -0.01
C ILE A 347 -9.72 2.90 -1.36
N GLY A 348 -10.59 3.89 -1.58
CA GLY A 348 -10.65 4.65 -2.80
C GLY A 348 -11.50 5.91 -2.68
N ARG A 349 -11.29 6.86 -3.60
CA ARG A 349 -12.06 8.11 -3.70
C ARG A 349 -12.44 8.34 -5.14
N PHE A 350 -13.71 8.68 -5.35
CA PHE A 350 -14.25 9.04 -6.66
C PHE A 350 -14.78 10.47 -6.62
N ASN A 351 -14.24 11.35 -7.47
CA ASN A 351 -14.63 12.76 -7.54
C ASN A 351 -15.43 13.02 -8.82
N PHE A 352 -16.53 13.76 -8.70
CA PHE A 352 -17.36 14.16 -9.84
C PHE A 352 -18.00 15.53 -9.61
N ARG A 353 -18.50 16.10 -10.69
CA ARG A 353 -19.26 17.35 -10.67
C ARG A 353 -20.67 17.06 -11.16
N VAL A 354 -21.66 17.52 -10.45
CA VAL A 354 -23.07 17.46 -10.87
C VAL A 354 -23.48 18.80 -11.46
N VAL A 355 -24.09 18.75 -12.63
CA VAL A 355 -24.62 19.90 -13.35
C VAL A 355 -26.11 19.65 -13.60
N GLU A 356 -26.94 20.57 -13.13
CA GLU A 356 -28.38 20.52 -13.42
C GLU A 356 -28.66 21.03 -14.83
N GLN A 357 -29.49 20.29 -15.57
CA GLN A 357 -29.97 20.66 -16.91
C GLN A 357 -31.45 20.34 -17.06
N ALA A 358 -32.14 21.09 -17.96
CA ALA A 358 -33.57 20.89 -18.19
C ALA A 358 -33.87 19.67 -19.10
N SER A 359 -32.92 19.30 -19.97
CA SER A 359 -33.06 18.15 -20.89
C SER A 359 -32.55 16.86 -20.24
N GLU A 360 -33.07 15.71 -20.68
CA GLU A 360 -32.50 14.44 -20.27
C GLU A 360 -31.11 14.24 -20.86
N PRO A 361 -30.12 13.76 -20.02
CA PRO A 361 -28.80 13.42 -20.54
C PRO A 361 -28.90 12.21 -21.50
N THR A 362 -28.02 12.17 -22.49
CA THR A 362 -27.92 11.00 -23.38
C THR A 362 -27.20 9.87 -22.64
N LEU A 363 -27.95 8.85 -22.25
CA LEU A 363 -27.43 7.71 -21.53
C LEU A 363 -27.04 6.56 -22.48
N GLN A 364 -25.94 5.93 -22.19
CA GLN A 364 -25.54 4.66 -22.79
C GLN A 364 -25.69 3.54 -21.78
N THR A 365 -26.20 2.42 -22.26
CA THR A 365 -26.37 1.22 -21.44
C THR A 365 -25.17 0.30 -21.62
N GLU A 366 -24.54 -0.05 -20.53
CA GLU A 366 -23.46 -1.03 -20.50
C GLU A 366 -23.80 -2.22 -19.60
N THR A 367 -23.20 -3.35 -19.90
CA THR A 367 -23.32 -4.54 -19.05
C THR A 367 -22.04 -4.71 -18.27
N ILE A 368 -22.15 -4.72 -16.94
CA ILE A 368 -21.04 -4.94 -16.00
C ILE A 368 -21.07 -6.41 -15.60
N HIS A 369 -20.01 -7.14 -15.96
CA HIS A 369 -19.87 -8.58 -15.75
C HIS A 369 -18.92 -8.93 -14.62
#